data_cf78729165d0509431bbcd428708303c
#
_entry.id   cf78729165d0509431bbcd428708303c
#
_cell.length_a   1.000
_cell.length_b   1.000
_cell.length_c   1.000
_cell.angle_alpha   90.00
_cell.angle_beta   90.00
_cell.angle_gamma   90.00
#
_symmetry.space_group_name_H-M   'P 1'
#
loop_
_entity.id
_entity.type
_entity.pdbx_description
1 polymer ?
#
loop_
_entity_poly.entity_id
_entity_poly.type
_entity_poly.pdbx_seq_one_letter_code
_entity_poly.pdbx_strand_id
1 'polypeptide(L)'
;MTDPDANGQSARSRPVPVLAVASGKGGVGKTTVAVNLALGLQSRGLTVGLVDADLYGPDAAHMLGLRRRKSAQHITLFSARGTAASRLEVARQHGVQVASAAFLIGESQGLGVHAGVAQLLVRRLIVDAEWDDLDCLVIDLPPGSADIQQFVFALQGHQVHVLLVVTPQVVAHRDAHRLIAELERHRAVIAGGVENMASLTCAHCGEKSELFVPAPPEESIWARVPLLASIPFSGRSAHDADNGQPVLVTRTVAEQVSAYESLATQLAALLCPPD
;
A
#
# COMPACT_ATOMS: atom_id res chain seq x y z
N MET A 1 37.39 22.53 24.58
CA MET A 1 36.27 21.65 24.97
C MET A 1 35.38 21.59 23.79
N THR A 2 35.61 20.60 22.95
CA THR A 2 34.93 20.34 21.70
C THR A 2 33.72 19.46 21.99
N ASP A 3 32.57 19.90 21.59
CA ASP A 3 31.27 19.24 21.74
C ASP A 3 31.21 17.99 20.84
N PRO A 4 30.94 16.78 21.35
CA PRO A 4 30.90 15.55 20.55
C PRO A 4 29.47 15.07 20.34
N ASP A 5 28.63 15.84 19.66
CA ASP A 5 27.28 15.37 19.24
C ASP A 5 26.87 15.96 17.91
N ALA A 6 27.71 15.72 16.87
CA ALA A 6 27.26 15.80 15.50
C ALA A 6 26.76 14.40 15.09
N ASN A 7 25.53 14.08 15.45
CA ASN A 7 24.85 12.86 15.08
C ASN A 7 24.62 12.85 13.56
N GLY A 8 25.38 12.01 12.86
CA GLY A 8 25.38 11.88 11.41
C GLY A 8 24.07 11.31 10.85
N GLN A 9 23.03 12.11 10.83
CA GLN A 9 21.95 11.92 9.86
C GLN A 9 22.45 12.48 8.54
N SER A 10 22.83 11.58 7.63
CA SER A 10 22.96 11.91 6.21
C SER A 10 21.61 12.47 5.76
N ALA A 11 21.50 13.79 5.73
CA ALA A 11 20.32 14.47 5.23
C ALA A 11 20.16 14.08 3.76
N ARG A 12 19.17 13.26 3.43
CA ARG A 12 18.78 13.05 2.04
C ARG A 12 18.45 14.41 1.44
N SER A 13 19.07 14.73 0.33
CA SER A 13 18.82 15.96 -0.41
C SER A 13 17.43 15.97 -1.08
N ARG A 14 16.74 14.84 -1.14
CA ARG A 14 15.44 14.71 -1.81
C ARG A 14 14.45 13.91 -0.92
N PRO A 15 13.20 14.41 -0.76
CA PRO A 15 12.18 13.68 -0.02
C PRO A 15 11.81 12.38 -0.75
N VAL A 16 11.62 11.29 0.01
CA VAL A 16 11.18 10.00 -0.55
C VAL A 16 9.75 10.15 -1.07
N PRO A 17 9.48 9.86 -2.36
CA PRO A 17 8.13 9.87 -2.90
C PRO A 17 7.28 8.79 -2.25
N VAL A 18 6.03 9.13 -1.94
CA VAL A 18 5.06 8.23 -1.32
C VAL A 18 3.97 7.89 -2.33
N LEU A 19 3.66 6.61 -2.46
CA LEU A 19 2.52 6.11 -3.22
C LEU A 19 1.49 5.51 -2.25
N ALA A 20 0.42 6.24 -2.00
CA ALA A 20 -0.69 5.78 -1.18
C ALA A 20 -1.68 4.99 -2.03
N VAL A 21 -1.88 3.70 -1.73
CA VAL A 21 -2.88 2.86 -2.38
C VAL A 21 -4.19 2.99 -1.63
N ALA A 22 -5.21 3.50 -2.28
CA ALA A 22 -6.48 3.88 -1.69
C ALA A 22 -7.68 3.28 -2.41
N SER A 23 -8.79 3.13 -1.70
CA SER A 23 -10.06 2.71 -2.29
C SER A 23 -11.24 3.32 -1.55
N GLY A 24 -12.35 3.56 -2.25
CA GLY A 24 -13.58 4.08 -1.66
C GLY A 24 -14.32 3.06 -0.80
N LYS A 25 -14.07 1.75 -0.97
CA LYS A 25 -14.72 0.67 -0.20
C LYS A 25 -13.77 -0.48 0.10
N GLY A 26 -14.13 -1.32 1.06
CA GLY A 26 -13.41 -2.56 1.38
C GLY A 26 -13.64 -3.68 0.34
N GLY A 27 -12.73 -4.68 0.31
CA GLY A 27 -12.88 -5.88 -0.51
C GLY A 27 -12.54 -5.71 -2.00
N VAL A 28 -12.03 -4.56 -2.44
CA VAL A 28 -11.62 -4.36 -3.86
C VAL A 28 -10.23 -4.90 -4.19
N GLY A 29 -9.52 -5.48 -3.21
CA GLY A 29 -8.17 -6.04 -3.41
C GLY A 29 -7.04 -5.02 -3.30
N LYS A 30 -7.25 -3.94 -2.56
CA LYS A 30 -6.26 -2.87 -2.36
C LYS A 30 -4.91 -3.39 -1.85
N THR A 31 -4.90 -4.19 -0.76
CA THR A 31 -3.69 -4.82 -0.18
C THR A 31 -2.98 -5.71 -1.20
N THR A 32 -3.74 -6.50 -1.97
CA THR A 32 -3.16 -7.34 -3.04
C THR A 32 -2.44 -6.47 -4.09
N VAL A 33 -3.05 -5.35 -4.47
CA VAL A 33 -2.43 -4.40 -5.42
C VAL A 33 -1.19 -3.76 -4.79
N ALA A 34 -1.25 -3.29 -3.54
CA ALA A 34 -0.13 -2.66 -2.85
C ALA A 34 1.08 -3.61 -2.72
N VAL A 35 0.85 -4.86 -2.31
CA VAL A 35 1.90 -5.88 -2.17
C VAL A 35 2.56 -6.19 -3.51
N ASN A 36 1.77 -6.51 -4.55
CA ASN A 36 2.35 -6.84 -5.85
C ASN A 36 3.00 -5.64 -6.52
N LEU A 37 2.47 -4.43 -6.33
CA LEU A 37 3.10 -3.22 -6.81
C LEU A 37 4.47 -2.96 -6.15
N ALA A 38 4.57 -3.12 -4.83
CA ALA A 38 5.85 -3.00 -4.13
C ALA A 38 6.90 -4.00 -4.66
N LEU A 39 6.49 -5.26 -4.91
CA LEU A 39 7.33 -6.26 -5.55
C LEU A 39 7.70 -5.88 -7.00
N GLY A 40 6.76 -5.36 -7.77
CA GLY A 40 6.98 -4.91 -9.14
C GLY A 40 7.95 -3.73 -9.22
N LEU A 41 7.87 -2.77 -8.31
CA LEU A 41 8.82 -1.65 -8.21
C LEU A 41 10.21 -2.15 -7.79
N GLN A 42 10.28 -3.05 -6.81
CA GLN A 42 11.52 -3.67 -6.36
C GLN A 42 12.21 -4.45 -7.50
N SER A 43 11.45 -5.20 -8.31
CA SER A 43 12.00 -5.95 -9.45
C SER A 43 12.62 -5.05 -10.54
N ARG A 44 12.37 -3.74 -10.50
CA ARG A 44 12.99 -2.72 -11.37
C ARG A 44 14.24 -2.08 -10.76
N GLY A 45 14.72 -2.63 -9.65
CA GLY A 45 15.92 -2.19 -8.97
C GLY A 45 15.69 -1.05 -7.97
N LEU A 46 14.44 -0.67 -7.69
CA LEU A 46 14.14 0.34 -6.67
C LEU A 46 14.21 -0.26 -5.26
N THR A 47 14.72 0.50 -4.31
CA THR A 47 14.65 0.19 -2.89
C THR A 47 13.28 0.62 -2.37
N VAL A 48 12.40 -0.34 -2.10
CA VAL A 48 10.98 -0.09 -1.79
C VAL A 48 10.66 -0.38 -0.34
N GLY A 49 9.99 0.58 0.32
CA GLY A 49 9.30 0.38 1.58
C GLY A 49 7.81 0.10 1.34
N LEU A 50 7.23 -0.82 2.10
CA LEU A 50 5.79 -1.08 2.14
C LEU A 50 5.28 -0.88 3.57
N VAL A 51 4.36 0.07 3.74
CA VAL A 51 3.62 0.28 4.98
C VAL A 51 2.23 -0.31 4.85
N ASP A 52 1.89 -1.24 5.74
CA ASP A 52 0.54 -1.72 5.93
C ASP A 52 -0.11 -0.89 7.06
N ALA A 53 -0.91 0.08 6.66
CA ALA A 53 -1.58 1.02 7.55
C ALA A 53 -3.00 0.58 7.92
N ASP A 54 -3.46 -0.60 7.47
CA ASP A 54 -4.76 -1.14 7.86
C ASP A 54 -4.67 -1.77 9.26
N LEU A 55 -4.97 -0.96 10.27
CA LEU A 55 -4.92 -1.38 11.68
C LEU A 55 -5.99 -2.43 12.04
N TYR A 56 -7.04 -2.55 11.23
CA TYR A 56 -8.17 -3.42 11.50
C TYR A 56 -8.09 -4.78 10.81
N GLY A 57 -7.35 -4.84 9.70
CA GLY A 57 -7.11 -6.06 8.93
C GLY A 57 -5.73 -6.02 8.24
N PRO A 58 -4.62 -6.05 9.02
CA PRO A 58 -3.28 -5.89 8.46
C PRO A 58 -2.83 -7.20 7.80
N ASP A 59 -3.05 -7.33 6.50
CA ASP A 59 -2.83 -8.56 5.73
C ASP A 59 -1.56 -8.53 4.86
N ALA A 60 -0.94 -7.36 4.61
CA ALA A 60 0.20 -7.26 3.70
C ALA A 60 1.39 -8.11 4.14
N ALA A 61 1.68 -8.14 5.45
CA ALA A 61 2.74 -8.97 6.00
C ALA A 61 2.46 -10.48 5.79
N HIS A 62 1.20 -10.92 5.99
CA HIS A 62 0.79 -12.29 5.75
C HIS A 62 0.93 -12.67 4.27
N MET A 63 0.44 -11.83 3.37
CA MET A 63 0.52 -12.03 1.92
C MET A 63 1.96 -12.12 1.40
N LEU A 64 2.93 -11.52 2.10
CA LEU A 64 4.37 -11.65 1.80
C LEU A 64 5.03 -12.87 2.44
N GLY A 65 4.29 -13.69 3.20
CA GLY A 65 4.85 -14.84 3.91
C GLY A 65 5.63 -14.47 5.18
N LEU A 66 5.51 -13.23 5.63
CA LEU A 66 6.07 -12.78 6.88
C LEU A 66 5.21 -13.35 8.03
N ARG A 67 5.71 -14.39 8.69
CA ARG A 67 5.07 -14.89 9.91
C ARG A 67 5.22 -13.84 11.01
N ARG A 68 4.14 -13.59 11.76
CA ARG A 68 4.23 -12.79 12.99
C ARG A 68 5.39 -13.31 13.82
N ARG A 69 6.39 -12.47 14.07
CA ARG A 69 7.47 -12.82 15.00
C ARG A 69 6.83 -13.05 16.37
N LYS A 70 7.12 -14.19 17.01
CA LYS A 70 6.65 -14.52 18.38
C LYS A 70 7.10 -13.51 19.43
N SER A 71 8.10 -12.71 19.13
CA SER A 71 8.45 -11.49 19.86
C SER A 71 7.79 -10.31 19.14
N ALA A 72 6.47 -10.12 19.33
CA ALA A 72 5.92 -8.78 19.18
C ALA A 72 6.80 -7.91 20.06
N GLN A 73 7.60 -7.01 19.47
CA GLN A 73 8.25 -5.97 20.23
C GLN A 73 7.10 -5.25 20.90
N HIS A 74 7.02 -5.36 22.25
CA HIS A 74 6.08 -4.57 23.02
C HIS A 74 6.43 -3.12 22.73
N ILE A 75 5.81 -2.55 21.71
CA ILE A 75 5.92 -1.12 21.46
C ILE A 75 5.20 -0.48 22.61
N THR A 76 5.98 -0.01 23.55
CA THR A 76 5.49 0.89 24.59
C THR A 76 5.07 2.16 23.86
N LEU A 77 3.78 2.27 23.54
CA LEU A 77 3.18 3.44 22.86
C LEU A 77 3.52 4.75 23.60
N PHE A 78 3.83 4.63 24.88
CA PHE A 78 4.24 5.71 25.76
C PHE A 78 5.41 5.23 26.60
N SER A 79 6.63 5.66 26.26
CA SER A 79 7.71 5.61 27.24
C SER A 79 7.38 6.62 28.34
N ALA A 80 7.05 6.13 29.53
CA ALA A 80 6.75 6.96 30.71
C ALA A 80 7.94 7.80 31.19
N ARG A 81 9.09 7.74 30.51
CA ARG A 81 10.35 8.38 30.90
C ARG A 81 11.09 9.08 29.78
N GLY A 82 10.45 9.75 28.84
CA GLY A 82 11.17 10.69 27.93
C GLY A 82 12.43 10.16 27.23
N THR A 83 12.74 8.87 27.34
CA THR A 83 13.82 8.22 26.63
C THR A 83 13.37 7.97 25.19
N ALA A 84 14.25 8.20 24.23
CA ALA A 84 14.02 8.02 22.80
C ALA A 84 13.15 6.79 22.54
N ALA A 85 11.98 7.00 21.93
CA ALA A 85 11.11 5.89 21.54
C ALA A 85 11.95 4.91 20.72
N SER A 86 11.96 3.63 21.12
CA SER A 86 12.69 2.60 20.37
C SER A 86 12.26 2.67 18.91
N ARG A 87 13.22 2.79 17.99
CA ARG A 87 12.97 2.76 16.56
C ARG A 87 12.26 1.45 16.20
N LEU A 88 11.41 1.50 15.20
CA LEU A 88 10.66 0.34 14.75
C LEU A 88 11.48 -0.44 13.71
N GLU A 89 11.93 -1.64 14.06
CA GLU A 89 12.63 -2.51 13.12
C GLU A 89 11.69 -2.93 11.96
N VAL A 90 12.11 -2.72 10.71
CA VAL A 90 11.37 -3.18 9.52
C VAL A 90 11.70 -4.65 9.21
N ALA A 91 10.70 -5.40 8.76
CA ALA A 91 10.92 -6.72 8.20
C ALA A 91 11.37 -6.62 6.75
N ARG A 92 12.03 -7.68 6.23
CA ARG A 92 12.45 -7.75 4.83
C ARG A 92 11.99 -9.05 4.23
N GLN A 93 11.32 -8.96 3.08
CA GLN A 93 10.86 -10.13 2.35
C GLN A 93 10.83 -9.83 0.85
N HIS A 94 11.34 -10.75 0.05
CA HIS A 94 11.43 -10.61 -1.42
C HIS A 94 12.07 -9.27 -1.88
N GLY A 95 13.03 -8.73 -1.12
CA GLY A 95 13.70 -7.47 -1.42
C GLY A 95 12.91 -6.21 -1.01
N VAL A 96 11.69 -6.33 -0.49
CA VAL A 96 10.88 -5.22 0.02
C VAL A 96 11.06 -5.06 1.51
N GLN A 97 11.19 -3.82 2.00
CA GLN A 97 11.19 -3.49 3.42
C GLN A 97 9.75 -3.27 3.88
N VAL A 98 9.35 -3.89 4.98
CA VAL A 98 7.93 -3.94 5.40
C VAL A 98 7.76 -3.46 6.83
N ALA A 99 6.90 -2.48 7.02
CA ALA A 99 6.36 -2.09 8.33
C ALA A 99 4.85 -2.31 8.32
N SER A 100 4.35 -3.20 9.15
CA SER A 100 2.93 -3.55 9.19
C SER A 100 2.35 -3.34 10.58
N ALA A 101 1.12 -2.88 10.62
CA ALA A 101 0.31 -2.85 11.83
C ALA A 101 0.21 -4.24 12.49
N ALA A 102 0.29 -5.33 11.71
CA ALA A 102 0.33 -6.70 12.23
C ALA A 102 1.47 -6.96 13.22
N PHE A 103 2.60 -6.23 13.12
CA PHE A 103 3.73 -6.37 14.03
C PHE A 103 3.52 -5.64 15.36
N LEU A 104 2.55 -4.72 15.41
CA LEU A 104 2.24 -3.90 16.58
C LEU A 104 1.12 -4.49 17.45
N ILE A 105 0.31 -5.37 16.88
CA ILE A 105 -0.93 -5.87 17.48
C ILE A 105 -0.76 -7.35 17.82
N GLY A 106 -1.07 -7.73 19.08
CA GLY A 106 -1.12 -9.13 19.48
C GLY A 106 -2.29 -9.87 18.78
N GLU A 107 -2.14 -11.18 18.52
CA GLU A 107 -3.11 -12.01 17.77
C GLU A 107 -4.54 -12.04 18.36
N SER A 108 -4.71 -11.67 19.63
CA SER A 108 -5.99 -11.75 20.36
C SER A 108 -6.64 -10.40 20.67
N GLN A 109 -6.02 -9.29 20.24
CA GLN A 109 -6.53 -7.96 20.57
C GLN A 109 -7.11 -7.30 19.33
N GLY A 110 -8.44 -7.36 19.18
CA GLY A 110 -9.15 -6.42 18.33
C GLY A 110 -8.88 -5.00 18.83
N LEU A 111 -8.25 -4.16 18.01
CA LEU A 111 -7.98 -2.78 18.40
C LEU A 111 -9.28 -1.96 18.38
N GLY A 112 -9.90 -1.78 19.53
CA GLY A 112 -10.79 -0.64 19.76
C GLY A 112 -9.94 0.63 19.88
N VAL A 113 -9.21 1.03 18.79
CA VAL A 113 -8.31 2.18 18.83
C VAL A 113 -9.08 3.44 18.50
N HIS A 114 -9.02 4.44 19.39
CA HIS A 114 -9.51 5.77 19.06
C HIS A 114 -8.70 6.38 17.89
N ALA A 115 -9.35 7.16 17.03
CA ALA A 115 -8.78 7.73 15.80
C ALA A 115 -7.40 8.40 16.01
N GLY A 116 -7.21 9.17 17.07
CA GLY A 116 -5.91 9.79 17.37
C GLY A 116 -4.78 8.82 17.67
N VAL A 117 -5.08 7.64 18.25
CA VAL A 117 -4.08 6.58 18.47
C VAL A 117 -3.77 5.87 17.16
N ALA A 118 -4.77 5.70 16.30
CA ALA A 118 -4.59 5.11 14.97
C ALA A 118 -3.62 5.94 14.11
N GLN A 119 -3.81 7.25 14.06
CA GLN A 119 -2.90 8.17 13.35
C GLN A 119 -1.47 8.12 13.92
N LEU A 120 -1.32 8.06 15.25
CA LEU A 120 -0.01 7.96 15.88
C LEU A 120 0.69 6.65 15.50
N LEU A 121 -0.03 5.52 15.46
CA LEU A 121 0.52 4.24 15.05
C LEU A 121 0.98 4.26 13.59
N VAL A 122 0.15 4.76 12.68
CA VAL A 122 0.51 4.88 11.26
C VAL A 122 1.69 5.83 11.08
N ARG A 123 1.73 6.96 11.82
CA ARG A 123 2.88 7.85 11.80
C ARG A 123 4.16 7.12 12.21
N ARG A 124 4.13 6.29 13.25
CA ARG A 124 5.28 5.50 13.67
C ARG A 124 5.74 4.51 12.62
N LEU A 125 4.80 3.83 11.93
CA LEU A 125 5.13 2.93 10.83
C LEU A 125 5.82 3.66 9.67
N ILE A 126 5.49 4.92 9.41
CA ILE A 126 6.05 5.70 8.30
C ILE A 126 7.36 6.38 8.69
N VAL A 127 7.37 7.08 9.84
CA VAL A 127 8.45 8.04 10.20
C VAL A 127 9.48 7.42 11.14
N ASP A 128 9.04 6.60 12.12
CA ASP A 128 9.92 6.08 13.17
C ASP A 128 10.47 4.67 12.83
N ALA A 129 10.07 4.09 11.70
CA ALA A 129 10.61 2.84 11.21
C ALA A 129 12.05 3.01 10.68
N GLU A 130 12.89 2.00 10.94
CA GLU A 130 14.29 1.97 10.52
C GLU A 130 14.40 1.55 9.05
N TRP A 131 13.95 2.44 8.15
CA TRP A 131 14.10 2.24 6.72
C TRP A 131 15.56 2.38 6.30
N ASP A 132 16.01 1.52 5.37
CA ASP A 132 17.22 1.84 4.61
C ASP A 132 16.95 3.01 3.64
N ASP A 133 17.94 3.29 2.80
CA ASP A 133 17.78 4.28 1.74
C ASP A 133 16.69 3.87 0.74
N LEU A 134 15.46 4.37 0.93
CA LEU A 134 14.31 4.09 0.06
C LEU A 134 14.32 5.00 -1.17
N ASP A 135 14.01 4.44 -2.34
CA ASP A 135 13.67 5.21 -3.53
C ASP A 135 12.20 5.60 -3.53
N CYS A 136 11.33 4.76 -2.96
CA CYS A 136 9.91 5.08 -2.78
C CYS A 136 9.29 4.31 -1.61
N LEU A 137 8.16 4.84 -1.10
CA LEU A 137 7.36 4.23 -0.06
C LEU A 137 5.94 3.97 -0.56
N VAL A 138 5.52 2.71 -0.56
CA VAL A 138 4.14 2.29 -0.84
C VAL A 138 3.37 2.19 0.47
N ILE A 139 2.19 2.79 0.56
CA ILE A 139 1.33 2.74 1.75
C ILE A 139 0.00 2.10 1.39
N ASP A 140 -0.31 0.94 1.96
CA ASP A 140 -1.63 0.32 1.90
C ASP A 140 -2.55 0.97 2.94
N LEU A 141 -3.54 1.75 2.47
CA LEU A 141 -4.43 2.51 3.34
C LEU A 141 -5.65 1.69 3.78
N PRO A 142 -6.17 1.88 5.02
CA PRO A 142 -7.42 1.25 5.42
C PRO A 142 -8.60 1.78 4.58
N PRO A 143 -9.61 0.92 4.27
CA PRO A 143 -10.81 1.37 3.59
C PRO A 143 -11.65 2.25 4.53
N GLY A 144 -12.18 3.36 4.02
CA GLY A 144 -13.15 4.20 4.73
C GLY A 144 -12.65 4.94 5.98
N SER A 145 -11.38 4.81 6.34
CA SER A 145 -10.79 5.52 7.49
C SER A 145 -10.31 6.91 7.09
N ALA A 146 -11.23 7.86 7.03
CA ALA A 146 -10.93 9.24 6.60
C ALA A 146 -9.75 9.86 7.36
N ASP A 147 -9.67 9.66 8.68
CA ASP A 147 -8.63 10.25 9.52
C ASP A 147 -7.22 9.78 9.14
N ILE A 148 -7.04 8.47 8.86
CA ILE A 148 -5.75 7.92 8.45
C ILE A 148 -5.41 8.36 7.03
N GLN A 149 -6.40 8.34 6.13
CA GLN A 149 -6.22 8.78 4.75
C GLN A 149 -5.82 10.26 4.70
N GLN A 150 -6.53 11.14 5.41
CA GLN A 150 -6.20 12.56 5.49
C GLN A 150 -4.81 12.81 6.08
N PHE A 151 -4.44 12.06 7.12
CA PHE A 151 -3.11 12.13 7.70
C PHE A 151 -2.03 11.80 6.65
N VAL A 152 -2.21 10.71 5.89
CA VAL A 152 -1.23 10.30 4.86
C VAL A 152 -1.19 11.30 3.71
N PHE A 153 -2.33 11.82 3.25
CA PHE A 153 -2.37 12.82 2.17
C PHE A 153 -1.72 14.15 2.58
N ALA A 154 -1.67 14.46 3.87
CA ALA A 154 -1.07 15.67 4.42
C ALA A 154 0.36 15.47 4.95
N LEU A 155 1.04 14.35 4.63
CA LEU A 155 2.41 14.08 5.09
C LEU A 155 3.38 15.19 4.64
N GLN A 156 3.87 15.95 5.61
CA GLN A 156 4.82 17.03 5.36
C GLN A 156 6.19 16.46 4.96
N GLY A 157 6.84 17.11 4.01
CA GLY A 157 8.16 16.71 3.54
C GLY A 157 8.16 15.52 2.58
N HIS A 158 6.99 15.05 2.14
CA HIS A 158 6.84 13.98 1.15
C HIS A 158 5.97 14.42 -0.02
N GLN A 159 6.32 13.98 -1.22
CA GLN A 159 5.43 14.08 -2.37
C GLN A 159 4.52 12.85 -2.37
N VAL A 160 3.25 13.05 -2.03
CA VAL A 160 2.28 11.96 -1.95
C VAL A 160 1.49 11.86 -3.25
N HIS A 161 1.59 10.70 -3.89
CA HIS A 161 0.78 10.28 -5.02
C HIS A 161 -0.25 9.26 -4.56
N VAL A 162 -1.45 9.28 -5.12
CA VAL A 162 -2.53 8.34 -4.76
C VAL A 162 -2.87 7.46 -5.94
N LEU A 163 -2.81 6.15 -5.75
CA LEU A 163 -3.29 5.13 -6.68
C LEU A 163 -4.66 4.63 -6.20
N LEU A 164 -5.68 4.80 -7.04
CA LEU A 164 -7.03 4.33 -6.73
C LEU A 164 -7.21 2.87 -7.16
N VAL A 165 -7.77 2.02 -6.29
CA VAL A 165 -8.14 0.65 -6.63
C VAL A 165 -9.67 0.54 -6.62
N VAL A 166 -10.23 0.13 -7.75
CA VAL A 166 -11.68 0.04 -7.98
C VAL A 166 -11.99 -1.27 -8.67
N THR A 167 -13.14 -1.88 -8.38
CA THR A 167 -13.69 -3.00 -9.18
C THR A 167 -14.67 -2.45 -10.23
N PRO A 168 -15.01 -3.18 -11.31
CA PRO A 168 -15.90 -2.68 -12.36
C PRO A 168 -17.30 -2.24 -11.91
N GLN A 169 -17.75 -2.67 -10.73
CA GLN A 169 -19.08 -2.41 -10.20
C GLN A 169 -19.40 -0.92 -10.03
N VAL A 170 -20.59 -0.49 -10.43
CA VAL A 170 -21.11 0.89 -10.23
C VAL A 170 -20.91 1.40 -8.82
N VAL A 171 -21.21 0.57 -7.80
CA VAL A 171 -21.08 0.97 -6.39
C VAL A 171 -19.63 1.32 -6.04
N ALA A 172 -18.65 0.56 -6.58
CA ALA A 172 -17.24 0.85 -6.35
C ALA A 172 -16.80 2.18 -6.98
N HIS A 173 -17.31 2.49 -8.17
CA HIS A 173 -17.06 3.77 -8.82
C HIS A 173 -17.71 4.94 -8.08
N ARG A 174 -18.94 4.78 -7.57
CA ARG A 174 -19.61 5.81 -6.75
C ARG A 174 -18.83 6.11 -5.46
N ASP A 175 -18.32 5.07 -4.80
CA ASP A 175 -17.49 5.24 -3.61
C ASP A 175 -16.14 5.89 -3.96
N ALA A 176 -15.56 5.54 -5.12
CA ALA A 176 -14.35 6.17 -5.62
C ALA A 176 -14.57 7.66 -5.99
N HIS A 177 -15.72 8.05 -6.52
CA HIS A 177 -16.05 9.47 -6.73
C HIS A 177 -16.05 10.27 -5.44
N ARG A 178 -16.54 9.70 -4.32
CA ARG A 178 -16.48 10.36 -3.01
C ARG A 178 -15.04 10.54 -2.53
N LEU A 179 -14.21 9.50 -2.71
CA LEU A 179 -12.80 9.57 -2.37
C LEU A 179 -12.05 10.59 -3.24
N ILE A 180 -12.32 10.66 -4.54
CA ILE A 180 -11.73 11.66 -5.45
C ILE A 180 -12.06 13.07 -4.97
N ALA A 181 -13.32 13.34 -4.60
CA ALA A 181 -13.72 14.65 -4.07
C ALA A 181 -13.01 15.01 -2.75
N GLU A 182 -12.69 14.00 -1.92
CA GLU A 182 -11.86 14.17 -0.72
C GLU A 182 -10.42 14.52 -1.08
N LEU A 183 -9.82 13.75 -2.01
CA LEU A 183 -8.45 13.98 -2.49
C LEU A 183 -8.28 15.38 -3.08
N GLU A 184 -9.25 15.85 -3.86
CA GLU A 184 -9.26 17.21 -4.43
C GLU A 184 -9.28 18.28 -3.34
N ARG A 185 -10.08 18.11 -2.28
CA ARG A 185 -10.09 19.03 -1.13
C ARG A 185 -8.73 19.11 -0.44
N HIS A 186 -8.00 18.00 -0.36
CA HIS A 186 -6.66 17.94 0.22
C HIS A 186 -5.55 18.26 -0.78
N ARG A 187 -5.90 18.58 -2.05
CA ARG A 187 -4.93 18.81 -3.14
C ARG A 187 -3.95 17.65 -3.33
N ALA A 188 -4.39 16.42 -3.04
CA ALA A 188 -3.59 15.23 -3.23
C ALA A 188 -3.44 14.92 -4.73
N VAL A 189 -2.27 14.45 -5.14
CA VAL A 189 -1.98 14.12 -6.52
C VAL A 189 -2.47 12.70 -6.84
N ILE A 190 -3.47 12.58 -7.71
CA ILE A 190 -3.94 11.27 -8.17
C ILE A 190 -3.00 10.80 -9.29
N ALA A 191 -2.24 9.74 -9.03
CA ALA A 191 -1.34 9.11 -10.01
C ALA A 191 -2.11 8.39 -11.12
N GLY A 192 -3.27 7.85 -10.78
CA GLY A 192 -4.13 7.08 -11.67
C GLY A 192 -4.93 6.04 -10.89
N GLY A 193 -5.51 5.08 -11.61
CA GLY A 193 -6.29 4.02 -11.00
C GLY A 193 -6.04 2.65 -11.61
N VAL A 194 -6.40 1.64 -10.86
CA VAL A 194 -6.38 0.21 -11.22
C VAL A 194 -7.80 -0.32 -11.16
N GLU A 195 -8.27 -0.90 -12.26
CA GLU A 195 -9.47 -1.70 -12.25
C GLU A 195 -9.11 -3.13 -11.88
N ASN A 196 -9.34 -3.49 -10.63
CA ASN A 196 -9.06 -4.82 -10.12
C ASN A 196 -10.28 -5.74 -10.28
N MET A 197 -10.05 -7.04 -10.43
CA MET A 197 -11.10 -8.03 -10.71
C MET A 197 -11.87 -7.68 -11.99
N ALA A 198 -11.18 -7.14 -13.00
CA ALA A 198 -11.76 -6.64 -14.23
C ALA A 198 -12.40 -7.74 -15.10
N SER A 199 -11.86 -8.96 -15.01
CA SER A 199 -12.37 -10.14 -15.72
C SER A 199 -12.01 -11.41 -14.97
N LEU A 200 -12.61 -12.52 -15.38
CA LEU A 200 -12.28 -13.87 -14.95
C LEU A 200 -11.88 -14.68 -16.18
N THR A 201 -10.71 -15.31 -16.13
CA THR A 201 -10.32 -16.31 -17.14
C THR A 201 -10.67 -17.70 -16.63
N CYS A 202 -11.49 -18.43 -17.39
CA CYS A 202 -11.88 -19.79 -17.03
C CYS A 202 -10.64 -20.71 -17.04
N ALA A 203 -10.37 -21.38 -15.92
CA ALA A 203 -9.22 -22.27 -15.79
C ALA A 203 -9.34 -23.54 -16.68
N HIS A 204 -10.56 -23.89 -17.16
CA HIS A 204 -10.80 -25.06 -17.96
C HIS A 204 -10.66 -24.80 -19.47
N CYS A 205 -11.29 -23.73 -19.98
CA CYS A 205 -11.31 -23.45 -21.42
C CYS A 205 -10.53 -22.19 -21.83
N GLY A 206 -10.03 -21.39 -20.87
CA GLY A 206 -9.32 -20.15 -21.13
C GLY A 206 -10.22 -18.98 -21.57
N GLU A 207 -11.53 -19.17 -21.65
CA GLU A 207 -12.47 -18.12 -22.05
C GLU A 207 -12.52 -17.02 -20.99
N LYS A 208 -12.51 -15.77 -21.44
CA LYS A 208 -12.65 -14.60 -20.57
C LYS A 208 -14.11 -14.24 -20.42
N SER A 209 -14.53 -14.00 -19.19
CA SER A 209 -15.85 -13.52 -18.84
C SER A 209 -15.75 -12.31 -17.91
N GLU A 210 -16.78 -11.49 -17.90
CA GLU A 210 -16.94 -10.44 -16.90
C GLU A 210 -17.26 -11.06 -15.55
N LEU A 211 -16.51 -10.66 -14.51
CA LEU A 211 -16.84 -11.05 -13.12
C LEU A 211 -17.97 -10.18 -12.57
N PHE A 212 -18.03 -8.94 -13.01
CA PHE A 212 -19.04 -7.95 -12.65
C PHE A 212 -19.53 -7.23 -13.88
N VAL A 213 -20.78 -6.77 -13.85
CA VAL A 213 -21.29 -5.85 -14.88
C VAL A 213 -20.56 -4.50 -14.72
N PRO A 214 -19.87 -4.01 -15.76
CA PRO A 214 -19.12 -2.77 -15.68
C PRO A 214 -20.03 -1.56 -15.40
N ALA A 215 -19.47 -0.57 -14.70
CA ALA A 215 -20.13 0.72 -14.53
C ALA A 215 -20.31 1.39 -15.90
N PRO A 216 -21.49 1.96 -16.19
CA PRO A 216 -21.69 2.71 -17.42
C PRO A 216 -20.80 3.99 -17.42
N PRO A 217 -20.50 4.54 -18.61
CA PRO A 217 -19.53 5.64 -18.74
C PRO A 217 -19.79 6.84 -17.82
N GLU A 218 -21.06 7.19 -17.61
CA GLU A 218 -21.50 8.30 -16.76
C GLU A 218 -21.27 8.09 -15.27
N GLU A 219 -21.15 6.85 -14.83
CA GLU A 219 -20.87 6.46 -13.45
C GLU A 219 -19.39 6.11 -13.24
N SER A 220 -18.65 5.96 -14.32
CA SER A 220 -17.25 5.53 -14.29
C SER A 220 -16.31 6.68 -13.90
N ILE A 221 -15.32 6.39 -13.05
CA ILE A 221 -14.26 7.37 -12.70
C ILE A 221 -13.24 7.56 -13.83
N TRP A 222 -13.20 6.66 -14.82
CA TRP A 222 -12.15 6.65 -15.85
C TRP A 222 -12.18 7.86 -16.79
N ALA A 223 -13.27 8.63 -16.80
CA ALA A 223 -13.30 9.93 -17.49
C ALA A 223 -12.46 11.01 -16.78
N ARG A 224 -12.16 10.85 -15.49
CA ARG A 224 -11.45 11.82 -14.65
C ARG A 224 -10.09 11.31 -14.17
N VAL A 225 -9.92 9.99 -14.06
CA VAL A 225 -8.72 9.33 -13.53
C VAL A 225 -8.13 8.43 -14.61
N PRO A 226 -6.85 8.57 -14.96
CA PRO A 226 -6.19 7.66 -15.91
C PRO A 226 -6.26 6.21 -15.43
N LEU A 227 -6.77 5.31 -16.25
CA LEU A 227 -6.73 3.87 -16.00
C LEU A 227 -5.33 3.35 -16.36
N LEU A 228 -4.54 2.97 -15.36
CA LEU A 228 -3.15 2.51 -15.53
C LEU A 228 -3.07 1.00 -15.77
N ALA A 229 -3.98 0.23 -15.18
CA ALA A 229 -4.03 -1.22 -15.36
C ALA A 229 -5.43 -1.78 -15.11
N SER A 230 -5.79 -2.83 -15.88
CA SER A 230 -6.92 -3.73 -15.60
C SER A 230 -6.36 -5.09 -15.19
N ILE A 231 -6.68 -5.53 -13.97
CA ILE A 231 -6.14 -6.76 -13.39
C ILE A 231 -7.25 -7.80 -13.34
N PRO A 232 -7.12 -8.96 -14.00
CA PRO A 232 -8.11 -10.02 -13.94
C PRO A 232 -8.15 -10.66 -12.56
N PHE A 233 -9.29 -11.22 -12.19
CA PHE A 233 -9.40 -12.07 -11.00
C PHE A 233 -8.82 -13.47 -11.26
N SER A 234 -8.15 -14.04 -10.28
CA SER A 234 -7.71 -15.41 -10.30
C SER A 234 -7.80 -16.03 -8.91
N GLY A 235 -8.59 -17.10 -8.78
CA GLY A 235 -8.64 -17.87 -7.53
C GLY A 235 -7.31 -18.53 -7.17
N ARG A 236 -6.47 -18.83 -8.17
CA ARG A 236 -5.13 -19.37 -7.95
C ARG A 236 -4.22 -18.35 -7.27
N SER A 237 -4.16 -17.13 -7.79
CA SER A 237 -3.33 -16.08 -7.19
C SER A 237 -3.83 -15.66 -5.79
N ALA A 238 -5.16 -15.70 -5.56
CA ALA A 238 -5.72 -15.47 -4.23
C ALA A 238 -5.24 -16.55 -3.25
N HIS A 239 -5.37 -17.83 -3.62
CA HIS A 239 -4.88 -18.94 -2.81
C HIS A 239 -3.37 -18.87 -2.56
N ASP A 240 -2.57 -18.54 -3.58
CA ASP A 240 -1.12 -18.41 -3.44
C ASP A 240 -0.79 -17.26 -2.44
N ALA A 241 -1.49 -16.12 -2.52
CA ALA A 241 -1.33 -14.99 -1.59
C ALA A 241 -1.71 -15.35 -0.14
N ASP A 242 -2.77 -16.13 0.08
CA ASP A 242 -3.14 -16.67 1.41
C ASP A 242 -2.05 -17.57 1.99
N ASN A 243 -1.20 -18.15 1.15
CA ASN A 243 -0.03 -18.92 1.55
C ASN A 243 1.27 -18.10 1.58
N GLY A 244 1.19 -16.78 1.53
CA GLY A 244 2.34 -15.89 1.57
C GLY A 244 3.17 -15.88 0.28
N GLN A 245 2.55 -16.19 -0.85
CA GLN A 245 3.17 -16.31 -2.17
C GLN A 245 2.46 -15.39 -3.18
N PRO A 246 2.73 -14.07 -3.19
CA PRO A 246 2.11 -13.14 -4.13
C PRO A 246 2.37 -13.53 -5.60
N VAL A 247 1.50 -13.08 -6.51
CA VAL A 247 1.57 -13.48 -7.92
C VAL A 247 2.88 -13.07 -8.62
N LEU A 248 3.50 -11.97 -8.22
CA LEU A 248 4.81 -11.57 -8.74
C LEU A 248 5.97 -12.42 -8.22
N VAL A 249 5.77 -13.17 -7.12
CA VAL A 249 6.73 -14.17 -6.63
C VAL A 249 6.50 -15.51 -7.34
N THR A 250 5.26 -15.99 -7.39
CA THR A 250 4.93 -17.30 -7.98
C THR A 250 4.95 -17.29 -9.51
N ARG A 251 4.59 -16.16 -10.12
CA ARG A 251 4.45 -15.97 -11.58
C ARG A 251 3.47 -16.95 -12.22
N THR A 252 2.54 -17.52 -11.44
CA THR A 252 1.61 -18.58 -11.88
C THR A 252 0.49 -18.07 -12.79
N VAL A 253 0.17 -16.79 -12.79
CA VAL A 253 -0.90 -16.16 -13.57
C VAL A 253 -0.31 -15.08 -14.49
N ALA A 254 0.07 -15.45 -15.69
CA ALA A 254 0.81 -14.62 -16.64
C ALA A 254 0.14 -13.25 -16.92
N GLU A 255 -1.19 -13.22 -17.03
CA GLU A 255 -1.94 -11.97 -17.28
C GLU A 255 -1.81 -10.98 -16.11
N GLN A 256 -1.91 -11.47 -14.86
CA GLN A 256 -1.71 -10.63 -13.69
C GLN A 256 -0.25 -10.16 -13.57
N VAL A 257 0.71 -11.05 -13.84
CA VAL A 257 2.14 -10.71 -13.87
C VAL A 257 2.39 -9.56 -14.83
N SER A 258 1.92 -9.69 -16.08
CA SER A 258 2.07 -8.64 -17.11
C SER A 258 1.40 -7.32 -16.69
N ALA A 259 0.20 -7.38 -16.10
CA ALA A 259 -0.52 -6.18 -15.64
C ALA A 259 0.24 -5.46 -14.52
N TYR A 260 0.73 -6.18 -13.52
CA TYR A 260 1.52 -5.60 -12.41
C TYR A 260 2.88 -5.06 -12.88
N GLU A 261 3.56 -5.77 -13.78
CA GLU A 261 4.84 -5.30 -14.35
C GLU A 261 4.67 -4.02 -15.17
N SER A 262 3.60 -3.92 -15.96
CA SER A 262 3.25 -2.70 -16.70
C SER A 262 2.93 -1.54 -15.75
N LEU A 263 2.10 -1.79 -14.74
CA LEU A 263 1.75 -0.81 -13.71
C LEU A 263 3.00 -0.29 -12.98
N ALA A 264 3.87 -1.21 -12.56
CA ALA A 264 5.11 -0.84 -11.88
C ALA A 264 6.05 -0.02 -12.78
N THR A 265 6.09 -0.28 -14.09
CA THR A 265 6.87 0.52 -15.04
C THR A 265 6.38 1.96 -15.10
N GLN A 266 5.07 2.14 -15.24
CA GLN A 266 4.46 3.48 -15.33
C GLN A 266 4.68 4.27 -14.04
N LEU A 267 4.49 3.62 -12.87
CA LEU A 267 4.63 4.28 -11.58
C LEU A 267 6.09 4.52 -11.20
N ALA A 268 7.04 3.66 -11.60
CA ALA A 268 8.47 3.91 -11.41
C ALA A 268 8.90 5.18 -12.15
N ALA A 269 8.46 5.38 -13.38
CA ALA A 269 8.75 6.60 -14.16
C ALA A 269 8.16 7.86 -13.53
N LEU A 270 7.01 7.74 -12.85
CA LEU A 270 6.37 8.87 -12.14
C LEU A 270 7.08 9.21 -10.82
N LEU A 271 7.41 8.18 -10.02
CA LEU A 271 7.97 8.35 -8.67
C LEU A 271 9.46 8.67 -8.70
N CYS A 272 10.18 8.04 -9.60
CA CYS A 272 11.63 8.12 -9.73
C CYS A 272 11.99 8.44 -11.21
N PRO A 273 11.66 9.65 -11.71
CA PRO A 273 12.00 10.02 -13.07
C PRO A 273 13.52 9.93 -13.26
N PRO A 274 14.00 9.44 -14.40
CA PRO A 274 15.42 9.53 -14.72
C PRO A 274 15.86 11.00 -14.76
N ASP A 275 17.08 11.26 -14.29
CA ASP A 275 17.70 12.60 -14.27
C ASP A 275 17.85 13.17 -15.70
#